data_8a87eccba7ed7406dc5c1b398683f749
#
_entry.id   8a87eccba7ed7406dc5c1b398683f749
#
_cell.length_a   1.000
_cell.length_b   1.000
_cell.length_c   1.000
_cell.angle_alpha   90.00
_cell.angle_beta   90.00
_cell.angle_gamma   90.00
#
_symmetry.space_group_name_H-M   'P 1'
#
loop_
_entity.id
_entity.type
_entity.pdbx_description
1 polymer ?
#
loop_
_entity_poly.entity_id
_entity_poly.type
_entity_poly.pdbx_seq_one_letter_code
_entity_poly.pdbx_strand_id
1 'polypeptide(L)'
;METAIEKNWEVYALKYAERVDRTRSDSFIFDDHSHQGHTIDYFIWVLKSKKDIIVVDTGYDYDEAKRRDRPIQRAPSEALKAINVEANDVTDVIITHLHYDHAGGLKDFPNAKFHLQETEMAYATGPCMCHETIKMPFTGEHVCEMV
;
A
#
# COMPACT_ATOMS: atom_id res chain seq x y z
N MET A 1 -10.28 22.82 -32.35
CA MET A 1 -9.34 21.73 -32.05
C MET A 1 -8.78 22.02 -30.66
N GLU A 2 -9.31 21.39 -29.63
CA GLU A 2 -8.71 21.42 -28.31
C GLU A 2 -7.40 20.65 -28.38
N THR A 3 -6.29 21.35 -28.22
CA THR A 3 -4.99 20.70 -28.06
C THR A 3 -5.07 19.89 -26.79
N ALA A 4 -4.92 18.57 -26.92
CA ALA A 4 -4.76 17.69 -25.76
C ALA A 4 -3.61 18.25 -24.91
N ILE A 5 -3.95 18.77 -23.74
CA ILE A 5 -2.96 19.20 -22.75
C ILE A 5 -2.23 17.92 -22.34
N GLU A 6 -0.97 17.77 -22.76
CA GLU A 6 -0.13 16.69 -22.29
C GLU A 6 -0.10 16.75 -20.77
N LYS A 7 -0.75 15.76 -20.11
CA LYS A 7 -0.69 15.62 -18.66
C LYS A 7 0.68 15.06 -18.31
N ASN A 8 1.61 15.93 -17.92
CA ASN A 8 2.87 15.48 -17.35
C ASN A 8 2.61 15.03 -15.91
N TRP A 9 2.93 13.77 -15.65
CA TRP A 9 2.86 13.18 -14.32
C TRP A 9 4.24 13.06 -13.70
N GLU A 10 4.36 13.51 -12.46
CA GLU A 10 5.48 13.19 -11.59
C GLU A 10 5.12 11.94 -10.80
N VAL A 11 6.06 11.00 -10.70
CA VAL A 11 5.88 9.73 -9.98
C VAL A 11 6.83 9.69 -8.81
N TYR A 12 6.29 9.52 -7.62
CA TYR A 12 7.05 9.44 -6.38
C TYR A 12 6.87 8.08 -5.72
N ALA A 13 7.97 7.52 -5.22
CA ALA A 13 7.98 6.37 -4.31
C ALA A 13 8.30 6.89 -2.91
N LEU A 14 7.36 6.82 -2.00
CA LEU A 14 7.49 7.33 -0.63
C LEU A 14 7.66 6.16 0.33
N LYS A 15 8.89 6.00 0.84
CA LYS A 15 9.19 4.99 1.86
C LYS A 15 8.54 5.37 3.19
N TYR A 16 7.79 4.43 3.78
CA TYR A 16 7.14 4.61 5.07
C TYR A 16 7.60 3.61 6.13
N ALA A 17 8.12 2.46 5.72
CA ALA A 17 8.60 1.43 6.63
C ALA A 17 9.75 0.64 6.01
N GLU A 18 10.46 -0.10 6.87
CA GLU A 18 11.46 -1.08 6.46
C GLU A 18 11.46 -2.27 7.40
N ARG A 19 11.89 -3.41 6.91
CA ARG A 19 12.03 -4.62 7.68
C ARG A 19 13.44 -5.17 7.50
N VAL A 20 14.22 -5.14 8.57
CA VAL A 20 15.65 -5.52 8.60
C VAL A 20 15.92 -6.90 9.23
N ASP A 21 14.92 -7.49 9.86
CA ASP A 21 14.96 -8.74 10.62
C ASP A 21 14.81 -10.00 9.75
N ARG A 22 15.03 -9.86 8.44
CA ARG A 22 14.87 -10.94 7.46
C ARG A 22 16.21 -11.45 6.96
N THR A 23 16.18 -12.69 6.51
CA THR A 23 17.28 -13.31 5.76
C THR A 23 16.86 -13.52 4.31
N ARG A 24 17.80 -13.83 3.45
CA ARG A 24 17.54 -14.09 2.04
C ARG A 24 16.62 -15.30 1.82
N SER A 25 16.69 -16.31 2.71
CA SER A 25 15.79 -17.48 2.66
C SER A 25 14.31 -17.15 2.85
N ASP A 26 13.99 -15.99 3.47
CA ASP A 26 12.60 -15.53 3.61
C ASP A 26 12.00 -15.00 2.30
N SER A 27 12.83 -14.75 1.29
CA SER A 27 12.42 -14.14 0.01
C SER A 27 12.82 -14.95 -1.21
N PHE A 28 13.84 -15.78 -1.11
CA PHE A 28 14.41 -16.50 -2.25
C PHE A 28 14.48 -18.00 -1.95
N ILE A 29 14.01 -18.81 -2.90
CA ILE A 29 14.10 -20.27 -2.85
C ILE A 29 15.45 -20.69 -3.47
N PHE A 30 16.16 -21.62 -2.84
CA PHE A 30 17.46 -22.15 -3.32
C PHE A 30 18.55 -21.10 -3.48
N ASP A 31 18.67 -20.19 -2.48
CA ASP A 31 19.71 -19.17 -2.46
C ASP A 31 20.96 -19.68 -1.73
N ASP A 32 22.11 -19.59 -2.38
CA ASP A 32 23.43 -19.98 -1.82
C ASP A 32 23.84 -19.11 -0.61
N HIS A 33 23.24 -17.93 -0.47
CA HIS A 33 23.47 -17.00 0.62
C HIS A 33 22.26 -16.85 1.56
N SER A 34 21.49 -17.92 1.72
CA SER A 34 20.20 -17.95 2.42
C SER A 34 20.18 -17.32 3.81
N HIS A 35 21.31 -17.41 4.54
CA HIS A 35 21.47 -16.88 5.91
C HIS A 35 21.86 -15.38 5.97
N GLN A 36 22.21 -14.77 4.85
CA GLN A 36 22.53 -13.34 4.84
C GLN A 36 21.29 -12.48 5.08
N GLY A 37 21.51 -11.31 5.72
CA GLY A 37 20.45 -10.33 5.95
C GLY A 37 19.83 -9.84 4.63
N HIS A 38 18.53 -9.61 4.66
CA HIS A 38 17.74 -9.12 3.51
C HIS A 38 16.71 -8.12 3.96
N THR A 39 16.99 -6.85 3.76
CA THR A 39 16.05 -5.76 4.10
C THR A 39 14.98 -5.63 3.03
N ILE A 40 13.74 -5.41 3.48
CA ILE A 40 12.62 -5.04 2.63
C ILE A 40 12.16 -3.63 3.01
N ASP A 41 12.04 -2.76 2.02
CA ASP A 41 11.48 -1.43 2.15
C ASP A 41 10.02 -1.42 1.68
N TYR A 42 9.18 -0.67 2.39
CA TYR A 42 7.78 -0.50 2.07
C TYR A 42 7.52 0.91 1.55
N PHE A 43 6.80 0.99 0.44
CA PHE A 43 6.49 2.24 -0.25
C PHE A 43 5.01 2.37 -0.52
N ILE A 44 4.53 3.61 -0.53
CA ILE A 44 3.36 4.01 -1.29
C ILE A 44 3.82 4.79 -2.51
N TRP A 45 3.01 4.83 -3.56
CA TRP A 45 3.33 5.58 -4.77
C TRP A 45 2.37 6.75 -4.93
N VAL A 46 2.87 7.85 -5.48
CA VAL A 46 2.05 9.03 -5.77
C VAL A 46 2.28 9.46 -7.20
N LEU A 47 1.19 9.62 -7.92
CA LEU A 47 1.14 10.21 -9.24
C LEU A 47 0.61 11.64 -9.08
N LYS A 48 1.43 12.63 -9.37
CA LYS A 48 1.10 14.04 -9.18
C LYS A 48 1.14 14.77 -10.52
N SER A 49 0.07 15.47 -10.85
CA SER A 49 -0.01 16.43 -11.94
C SER A 49 -0.29 17.83 -11.39
N LYS A 50 -0.45 18.82 -12.27
CA LYS A 50 -0.83 20.19 -11.87
C LYS A 50 -2.21 20.26 -11.19
N LYS A 51 -3.08 19.26 -11.44
CA LYS A 51 -4.49 19.30 -11.00
C LYS A 51 -4.90 18.06 -10.22
N ASP A 52 -4.26 16.93 -10.44
CA ASP A 52 -4.70 15.66 -9.91
C ASP A 52 -3.59 15.03 -9.07
N ILE A 53 -3.98 14.41 -7.97
CA ILE A 53 -3.12 13.64 -7.08
C ILE A 53 -3.76 12.27 -6.91
N ILE A 54 -3.05 11.23 -7.35
CA ILE A 54 -3.48 9.85 -7.22
C ILE A 54 -2.47 9.14 -6.32
N VAL A 55 -2.95 8.50 -5.28
CA VAL A 55 -2.13 7.62 -4.44
C VAL A 55 -2.35 6.17 -4.88
N VAL A 56 -1.28 5.40 -4.95
CA VAL A 56 -1.33 3.96 -5.22
C VAL A 56 -0.88 3.22 -3.99
N ASP A 57 -1.79 2.46 -3.43
CA ASP A 57 -1.74 1.80 -2.13
C ASP A 57 -1.66 2.76 -0.94
N THR A 58 -2.12 2.31 0.22
CA THR A 58 -2.16 3.13 1.43
C THR A 58 -1.20 2.66 2.52
N GLY A 59 -0.44 1.58 2.24
CA GLY A 59 0.45 0.98 3.23
C GLY A 59 -0.31 0.37 4.41
N TYR A 60 0.31 0.38 5.60
CA TYR A 60 -0.33 -0.03 6.86
C TYR A 60 -0.13 1.04 7.93
N ASP A 61 -1.05 1.08 8.89
CA ASP A 61 -1.06 2.00 10.00
C ASP A 61 -0.28 1.48 11.23
N TYR A 62 -0.25 2.28 12.31
CA TYR A 62 0.43 1.92 13.55
C TYR A 62 -0.21 0.73 14.27
N ASP A 63 -1.52 0.54 14.15
CA ASP A 63 -2.23 -0.56 14.79
C ASP A 63 -1.88 -1.88 14.10
N GLU A 64 -1.86 -1.89 12.79
CA GLU A 64 -1.43 -3.03 11.99
C GLU A 64 0.06 -3.34 12.18
N ALA A 65 0.89 -2.30 12.24
CA ALA A 65 2.31 -2.41 12.54
C ALA A 65 2.55 -3.13 13.87
N LYS A 66 1.83 -2.73 14.92
CA LYS A 66 1.89 -3.35 16.25
C LYS A 66 1.36 -4.78 16.24
N ARG A 67 0.21 -5.01 15.59
CA ARG A 67 -0.43 -6.33 15.53
C ARG A 67 0.45 -7.38 14.85
N ARG A 68 1.20 -6.97 13.84
CA ARG A 68 2.06 -7.87 13.04
C ARG A 68 3.53 -7.84 13.43
N ASP A 69 3.89 -7.04 14.44
CA ASP A 69 5.30 -6.78 14.80
C ASP A 69 6.12 -6.35 13.57
N ARG A 70 5.62 -5.29 12.91
CA ARG A 70 6.25 -4.70 11.73
C ARG A 70 6.69 -3.28 12.04
N PRO A 71 7.97 -2.94 11.90
CA PRO A 71 8.45 -1.58 12.10
C PRO A 71 7.78 -0.62 11.12
N ILE A 72 7.41 0.57 11.62
CA ILE A 72 6.90 1.67 10.82
C ILE A 72 7.70 2.92 11.18
N GLN A 73 8.19 3.66 10.19
CA GLN A 73 8.98 4.88 10.39
C GLN A 73 8.08 6.11 10.47
N ARG A 74 7.01 6.10 9.69
CA ARG A 74 5.96 7.13 9.63
C ARG A 74 4.69 6.55 9.04
N ALA A 75 3.54 7.15 9.35
CA ALA A 75 2.32 6.75 8.65
C ALA A 75 2.44 7.06 7.14
N PRO A 76 1.89 6.21 6.25
CA PRO A 76 1.90 6.47 4.81
C PRO A 76 1.33 7.84 4.43
N SER A 77 0.23 8.26 5.08
CA SER A 77 -0.37 9.59 4.91
C SER A 77 0.58 10.74 5.31
N GLU A 78 1.42 10.53 6.33
CA GLU A 78 2.44 11.52 6.73
C GLU A 78 3.60 11.60 5.72
N ALA A 79 3.90 10.50 5.02
CA ALA A 79 4.95 10.49 4.01
C ALA A 79 4.67 11.44 2.84
N LEU A 80 3.40 11.73 2.54
CA LEU A 80 2.97 12.68 1.51
C LEU A 80 3.51 14.10 1.73
N LYS A 81 3.75 14.50 2.98
CA LYS A 81 4.29 15.82 3.33
C LYS A 81 5.67 16.08 2.72
N ALA A 82 6.44 15.02 2.44
CA ALA A 82 7.74 15.14 1.78
C ALA A 82 7.65 15.72 0.35
N ILE A 83 6.47 15.65 -0.27
CA ILE A 83 6.20 16.17 -1.62
C ILE A 83 5.16 17.30 -1.60
N ASN A 84 4.94 17.92 -0.43
CA ASN A 84 3.95 19.00 -0.20
C ASN A 84 2.54 18.58 -0.65
N VAL A 85 2.09 17.41 -0.20
CA VAL A 85 0.73 16.87 -0.37
C VAL A 85 0.16 16.54 1.00
N GLU A 86 -1.06 16.96 1.26
CA GLU A 86 -1.84 16.53 2.42
C GLU A 86 -2.79 15.40 2.01
N ALA A 87 -3.03 14.45 2.91
CA ALA A 87 -3.91 13.31 2.62
C ALA A 87 -5.34 13.75 2.23
N ASN A 88 -5.80 14.87 2.78
CA ASN A 88 -7.12 15.45 2.46
C ASN A 88 -7.21 16.03 1.03
N ASP A 89 -6.09 16.27 0.38
CA ASP A 89 -6.03 16.77 -1.00
C ASP A 89 -6.04 15.64 -2.04
N VAL A 90 -5.90 14.39 -1.59
CA VAL A 90 -5.94 13.21 -2.45
C VAL A 90 -7.39 12.92 -2.84
N THR A 91 -7.66 12.92 -4.15
CA THR A 91 -8.99 12.69 -4.71
C THR A 91 -9.24 11.27 -5.15
N ASP A 92 -8.16 10.55 -5.46
CA ASP A 92 -8.22 9.19 -5.97
C ASP A 92 -7.14 8.32 -5.33
N VAL A 93 -7.53 7.13 -4.89
CA VAL A 93 -6.63 6.10 -4.38
C VAL A 93 -6.86 4.81 -5.17
N ILE A 94 -5.79 4.28 -5.73
CA ILE A 94 -5.81 2.98 -6.41
C ILE A 94 -5.24 1.95 -5.44
N ILE A 95 -6.03 0.93 -5.08
CA ILE A 95 -5.57 -0.21 -4.31
C ILE A 95 -5.22 -1.33 -5.27
N THR A 96 -3.95 -1.73 -5.27
CA THR A 96 -3.46 -2.79 -6.16
C THR A 96 -4.00 -4.15 -5.75
N HIS A 97 -4.04 -4.41 -4.44
CA HIS A 97 -4.63 -5.59 -3.83
C HIS A 97 -4.84 -5.39 -2.31
N LEU A 98 -5.61 -6.27 -1.67
CA LEU A 98 -6.11 -6.10 -0.31
C LEU A 98 -5.22 -6.73 0.79
N HIS A 99 -3.93 -6.97 0.54
CA HIS A 99 -3.01 -7.29 1.62
C HIS A 99 -2.85 -6.11 2.59
N TYR A 100 -2.55 -6.42 3.84
CA TYR A 100 -2.48 -5.44 4.93
C TYR A 100 -1.55 -4.25 4.65
N ASP A 101 -0.45 -4.51 3.92
CA ASP A 101 0.59 -3.53 3.61
C ASP A 101 0.29 -2.68 2.35
N HIS A 102 -0.89 -2.87 1.78
CA HIS A 102 -1.41 -2.10 0.65
C HIS A 102 -2.73 -1.38 0.97
N ALA A 103 -3.57 -1.98 1.81
CA ALA A 103 -4.91 -1.45 2.13
C ALA A 103 -5.11 -1.08 3.61
N GLY A 104 -4.02 -0.93 4.38
CA GLY A 104 -4.11 -0.71 5.83
C GLY A 104 -4.30 0.74 6.26
N GLY A 105 -4.27 1.71 5.36
CA GLY A 105 -4.42 3.13 5.66
C GLY A 105 -5.60 3.80 4.94
N LEU A 106 -6.67 3.07 4.61
CA LEU A 106 -7.83 3.61 3.87
C LEU A 106 -8.46 4.84 4.55
N LYS A 107 -8.60 4.80 5.88
CA LYS A 107 -9.20 5.87 6.70
C LYS A 107 -8.46 7.19 6.64
N ASP A 108 -7.18 7.16 6.28
CA ASP A 108 -6.35 8.36 6.22
C ASP A 108 -6.68 9.25 5.02
N PHE A 109 -7.48 8.76 4.07
CA PHE A 109 -7.84 9.44 2.83
C PHE A 109 -9.35 9.73 2.72
N PRO A 110 -9.91 10.57 3.61
CA PRO A 110 -11.37 10.69 3.78
C PRO A 110 -12.08 11.31 2.58
N ASN A 111 -11.37 12.01 1.70
CA ASN A 111 -11.92 12.67 0.53
C ASN A 111 -11.67 11.89 -0.77
N ALA A 112 -10.96 10.76 -0.68
CA ALA A 112 -10.55 10.01 -1.86
C ALA A 112 -11.65 9.06 -2.35
N LYS A 113 -11.74 8.93 -3.66
CA LYS A 113 -12.44 7.83 -4.31
C LYS A 113 -11.49 6.65 -4.45
N PHE A 114 -11.89 5.50 -3.93
CA PHE A 114 -11.10 4.29 -4.00
C PHE A 114 -11.40 3.48 -5.25
N HIS A 115 -10.35 2.94 -5.87
CA HIS A 115 -10.41 2.11 -7.06
C HIS A 115 -9.76 0.76 -6.76
N LEU A 116 -10.51 -0.31 -6.94
CA LEU A 116 -10.07 -1.68 -6.75
C LEU A 116 -10.59 -2.56 -7.88
N GLN A 117 -9.82 -3.56 -8.27
CA GLN A 117 -10.28 -4.57 -9.22
C GLN A 117 -11.39 -5.44 -8.59
N GLU A 118 -12.48 -5.63 -9.32
CA GLU A 118 -13.60 -6.48 -8.87
C GLU A 118 -13.15 -7.90 -8.51
N THR A 119 -12.21 -8.44 -9.28
CA THR A 119 -11.64 -9.77 -9.04
C THR A 119 -10.89 -9.87 -7.73
N GLU A 120 -10.24 -8.79 -7.28
CA GLU A 120 -9.55 -8.76 -5.98
C GLU A 120 -10.57 -8.77 -4.83
N MET A 121 -11.64 -7.98 -4.94
CA MET A 121 -12.71 -8.02 -3.95
C MET A 121 -13.37 -9.40 -3.89
N ALA A 122 -13.67 -10.00 -5.03
CA ALA A 122 -14.23 -11.35 -5.11
C ALA A 122 -13.29 -12.41 -4.49
N TYR A 123 -11.98 -12.27 -4.67
CA TYR A 123 -10.98 -13.13 -4.06
C TYR A 123 -10.95 -12.96 -2.53
N ALA A 124 -10.85 -11.72 -2.05
CA ALA A 124 -10.73 -11.39 -0.63
C ALA A 124 -11.99 -11.72 0.19
N THR A 125 -13.15 -11.85 -0.46
CA THR A 125 -14.43 -12.25 0.16
C THR A 125 -14.86 -13.68 -0.20
N GLY A 126 -14.08 -14.37 -1.00
CA GLY A 126 -14.40 -15.67 -1.55
C GLY A 126 -13.91 -16.86 -0.69
N PRO A 127 -14.16 -18.09 -1.16
CA PRO A 127 -13.84 -19.32 -0.43
C PRO A 127 -12.34 -19.54 -0.19
N CYS A 128 -11.46 -18.89 -0.95
CA CYS A 128 -10.01 -18.94 -0.73
C CYS A 128 -9.62 -18.47 0.67
N MET A 129 -10.38 -17.53 1.25
CA MET A 129 -10.15 -17.01 2.60
C MET A 129 -10.44 -18.03 3.73
N CYS A 130 -10.94 -19.22 3.42
CA CYS A 130 -11.02 -20.33 4.35
C CYS A 130 -9.66 -20.99 4.61
N HIS A 131 -8.64 -20.72 3.80
CA HIS A 131 -7.29 -21.27 3.95
C HIS A 131 -6.40 -20.30 4.73
N GLU A 132 -5.94 -20.70 5.90
CA GLU A 132 -5.17 -19.83 6.81
C GLU A 132 -3.93 -19.22 6.16
N THR A 133 -3.17 -19.98 5.36
CA THR A 133 -1.98 -19.47 4.67
C THR A 133 -2.31 -18.35 3.68
N ILE A 134 -3.42 -18.49 2.95
CA ILE A 134 -3.88 -17.50 1.96
C ILE A 134 -4.45 -16.27 2.66
N LYS A 135 -5.23 -16.48 3.71
CA LYS A 135 -5.86 -15.42 4.50
C LYS A 135 -4.86 -14.58 5.29
N MET A 136 -3.71 -15.15 5.69
CA MET A 136 -2.74 -14.53 6.59
C MET A 136 -2.35 -13.07 6.23
N PRO A 137 -2.11 -12.70 4.96
CA PRO A 137 -1.76 -11.32 4.62
C PRO A 137 -2.96 -10.37 4.55
N PHE A 138 -4.19 -10.86 4.67
CA PHE A 138 -5.39 -10.02 4.68
C PHE A 138 -5.79 -9.61 6.10
N THR A 139 -6.40 -8.45 6.20
CA THR A 139 -7.04 -7.94 7.41
C THR A 139 -8.52 -7.71 7.11
N GLY A 140 -9.41 -8.43 7.80
CA GLY A 140 -10.84 -8.41 7.51
C GLY A 140 -11.46 -7.01 7.60
N GLU A 141 -10.99 -6.19 8.55
CA GLU A 141 -11.41 -4.81 8.72
C GLU A 141 -11.13 -3.98 7.47
N HIS A 142 -9.94 -4.11 6.86
CA HIS A 142 -9.59 -3.38 5.63
C HIS A 142 -10.48 -3.79 4.45
N VAL A 143 -10.81 -5.09 4.35
CA VAL A 143 -11.75 -5.58 3.31
C VAL A 143 -13.13 -4.96 3.50
N CYS A 144 -13.62 -4.88 4.75
CA CYS A 144 -14.90 -4.25 5.06
C CYS A 144 -14.91 -2.74 4.79
N GLU A 145 -13.79 -2.06 4.98
CA GLU A 145 -13.64 -0.62 4.71
C GLU A 145 -13.69 -0.27 3.23
N MET A 146 -13.37 -1.23 2.35
CA MET A 146 -13.45 -1.07 0.90
C MET A 146 -14.85 -1.21 0.32
N VAL A 147 -15.82 -1.78 1.07
CA VAL A 147 -17.21 -1.97 0.66
C VAL A 147 -18.06 -0.75 0.97
#